data_7b6ee92fc40af672ecc6ae691bf7f067
#
_entry.id   7b6ee92fc40af672ecc6ae691bf7f067
#
_cell.length_a   1.000
_cell.length_b   1.000
_cell.length_c   1.000
_cell.angle_alpha   90.00
_cell.angle_beta   90.00
_cell.angle_gamma   90.00
#
_symmetry.space_group_name_H-M   'P 1'
#
loop_
_entity.id
_entity.type
_entity.pdbx_description
1 polymer ?
#
loop_
_entity_poly.entity_id
_entity_poly.type
_entity_poly.pdbx_seq_one_letter_code
_entity_poly.pdbx_strand_id
1 'polypeptide(L)'
;MKKQAVIFDMDGVICHTNPYHSEAFRVFFGKRGLNPTEEEFAQHMYGKSNKYIFRHFLGREVTGEEFSALENEKEGLFREIYAPKVATIPGFLPFLEELKTSGFRTGVATSAPEANLLLIMESLGFKSKMESIMASEHVKKHKPDPEVYLTSASNLGVDPENCLVFEDSYSGVSAARNAGMRVVGVLSSHSREELPPCNLHINDFHEVNARKILDLLTGTETV
;
A
#
# COMPACT_ATOMS: atom_id res chain seq x y z
N MET A 1 -12.61 -16.25 -21.64
CA MET A 1 -12.42 -16.26 -20.17
C MET A 1 -12.67 -14.85 -19.66
N LYS A 2 -13.26 -14.67 -18.47
CA LYS A 2 -13.36 -13.35 -17.82
C LYS A 2 -11.95 -12.83 -17.54
N LYS A 3 -11.73 -11.53 -17.78
CA LYS A 3 -10.47 -10.87 -17.39
C LYS A 3 -10.36 -10.87 -15.88
N GLN A 4 -9.15 -11.05 -15.36
CA GLN A 4 -8.84 -11.07 -13.93
C GLN A 4 -7.74 -10.09 -13.64
N ALA A 5 -7.75 -9.49 -12.45
CA ALA A 5 -6.76 -8.52 -12.05
C ALA A 5 -6.23 -8.77 -10.63
N VAL A 6 -4.98 -8.37 -10.44
CA VAL A 6 -4.35 -8.28 -9.13
C VAL A 6 -3.90 -6.84 -8.90
N ILE A 7 -4.33 -6.26 -7.79
CA ILE A 7 -4.00 -4.89 -7.41
C ILE A 7 -3.19 -4.96 -6.11
N PHE A 8 -2.06 -4.28 -6.08
CA PHE A 8 -1.19 -4.25 -4.90
C PHE A 8 -1.28 -2.89 -4.22
N ASP A 9 -1.42 -2.88 -2.90
CA ASP A 9 -0.93 -1.72 -2.15
C ASP A 9 0.59 -1.65 -2.27
N MET A 10 1.21 -0.56 -1.81
CA MET A 10 2.65 -0.35 -1.93
C MET A 10 3.37 -0.56 -0.60
N ASP A 11 3.02 0.26 0.39
CA ASP A 11 3.71 0.29 1.69
C ASP A 11 3.33 -0.94 2.51
N GLY A 12 4.32 -1.73 2.92
CA GLY A 12 4.07 -3.00 3.61
C GLY A 12 3.61 -4.16 2.70
N VAL A 13 3.36 -3.92 1.40
CA VAL A 13 2.98 -4.95 0.42
C VAL A 13 4.07 -5.15 -0.63
N ILE A 14 4.39 -4.13 -1.40
CA ILE A 14 5.49 -4.22 -2.37
C ILE A 14 6.83 -4.04 -1.67
N CYS A 15 6.91 -3.09 -0.77
CA CYS A 15 8.12 -2.69 -0.05
C CYS A 15 7.88 -2.56 1.45
N HIS A 16 8.89 -2.87 2.25
CA HIS A 16 8.83 -2.68 3.69
C HIS A 16 9.29 -1.25 4.06
N THR A 17 8.39 -0.28 3.95
CA THR A 17 8.67 1.16 4.06
C THR A 17 8.49 1.75 5.45
N ASN A 18 7.71 1.10 6.34
CA ASN A 18 7.35 1.62 7.66
C ASN A 18 8.54 2.08 8.52
N PRO A 19 9.68 1.36 8.61
CA PRO A 19 10.84 1.82 9.38
C PRO A 19 11.41 3.16 8.85
N TYR A 20 11.36 3.36 7.54
CA TYR A 20 11.89 4.57 6.89
C TYR A 20 10.94 5.75 7.01
N HIS A 21 9.63 5.53 7.03
CA HIS A 21 8.66 6.55 7.40
C HIS A 21 8.87 7.00 8.84
N SER A 22 9.14 6.07 9.76
CA SER A 22 9.48 6.36 11.14
C SER A 22 10.74 7.24 11.25
N GLU A 23 11.81 6.86 10.56
CA GLU A 23 13.05 7.62 10.50
C GLU A 23 12.82 9.04 9.93
N ALA A 24 12.04 9.17 8.85
CA ALA A 24 11.69 10.46 8.27
C ALA A 24 10.92 11.36 9.24
N PHE A 25 9.96 10.82 9.99
CA PHE A 25 9.25 11.57 11.01
C PHE A 25 10.16 11.99 12.17
N ARG A 26 11.11 11.15 12.60
CA ARG A 26 12.10 11.53 13.64
C ARG A 26 12.92 12.73 13.20
N VAL A 27 13.42 12.70 11.96
CA VAL A 27 14.17 13.83 11.41
C VAL A 27 13.29 15.07 11.29
N PHE A 28 12.05 14.90 10.79
CA PHE A 28 11.09 15.99 10.62
C PHE A 28 10.73 16.67 11.94
N PHE A 29 10.40 15.90 12.98
CA PHE A 29 10.06 16.45 14.30
C PHE A 29 11.29 16.96 15.03
N GLY A 30 12.45 16.29 14.90
CA GLY A 30 13.72 16.74 15.48
C GLY A 30 14.14 18.14 15.00
N LYS A 31 13.95 18.48 13.72
CA LYS A 31 14.15 19.83 13.17
C LYS A 31 13.26 20.89 13.86
N ARG A 32 12.20 20.48 14.52
CA ARG A 32 11.22 21.34 15.24
C ARG A 32 11.40 21.29 16.76
N GLY A 33 12.48 20.65 17.25
CA GLY A 33 12.73 20.48 18.67
C GLY A 33 11.81 19.49 19.37
N LEU A 34 11.06 18.67 18.60
CA LEU A 34 10.21 17.61 19.11
C LEU A 34 10.94 16.27 19.00
N ASN A 35 10.99 15.53 20.10
CA ASN A 35 11.65 14.22 20.16
C ASN A 35 10.68 13.17 20.72
N PRO A 36 9.70 12.71 19.94
CA PRO A 36 8.76 11.69 20.37
C PRO A 36 9.47 10.40 20.79
N THR A 37 8.98 9.75 21.83
CA THR A 37 9.48 8.45 22.30
C THR A 37 9.08 7.32 21.35
N GLU A 38 9.73 6.16 21.47
CA GLU A 38 9.35 4.95 20.71
C GLU A 38 7.91 4.56 20.97
N GLU A 39 7.44 4.69 22.21
CA GLU A 39 6.07 4.36 22.59
C GLU A 39 5.06 5.30 21.94
N GLU A 40 5.34 6.62 21.90
CA GLU A 40 4.50 7.60 21.22
C GLU A 40 4.44 7.35 19.72
N PHE A 41 5.57 6.98 19.09
CA PHE A 41 5.59 6.58 17.68
C PHE A 41 4.75 5.33 17.44
N ALA A 42 4.89 4.30 18.27
CA ALA A 42 4.11 3.07 18.13
C ALA A 42 2.61 3.32 18.21
N GLN A 43 2.18 4.20 19.11
CA GLN A 43 0.76 4.49 19.34
C GLN A 43 0.17 5.47 18.31
N HIS A 44 0.95 6.43 17.82
CA HIS A 44 0.43 7.60 17.11
C HIS A 44 0.97 7.79 15.69
N MET A 45 1.85 6.90 15.20
CA MET A 45 2.38 7.00 13.84
C MET A 45 1.95 5.81 12.97
N TYR A 46 2.19 4.57 13.41
CA TYR A 46 1.93 3.39 12.57
C TYR A 46 0.46 3.28 12.19
N GLY A 47 0.19 3.13 10.90
CA GLY A 47 -1.17 3.01 10.36
C GLY A 47 -2.02 4.28 10.45
N LYS A 48 -1.42 5.44 10.77
CA LYS A 48 -2.11 6.73 10.82
C LYS A 48 -1.78 7.60 9.60
N SER A 49 -2.72 8.48 9.25
CA SER A 49 -2.50 9.46 8.17
C SER A 49 -1.56 10.58 8.63
N ASN A 50 -0.82 11.20 7.69
CA ASN A 50 0.01 12.37 7.97
C ASN A 50 -0.79 13.47 8.70
N LYS A 51 -2.05 13.69 8.32
CA LYS A 51 -2.93 14.67 8.98
C LYS A 51 -3.11 14.39 10.47
N TYR A 52 -3.34 13.13 10.84
CA TYR A 52 -3.44 12.73 12.25
C TYR A 52 -2.11 12.92 12.97
N ILE A 53 -1.01 12.47 12.36
CA ILE A 53 0.33 12.50 12.95
C ILE A 53 0.76 13.95 13.21
N PHE A 54 0.61 14.84 12.23
CA PHE A 54 0.93 16.25 12.41
C PHE A 54 0.07 16.90 13.49
N ARG A 55 -1.26 16.67 13.49
CA ARG A 55 -2.13 17.19 14.55
C ARG A 55 -1.69 16.75 15.93
N HIS A 56 -1.37 15.47 16.09
CA HIS A 56 -0.96 14.91 17.39
C HIS A 56 0.36 15.52 17.88
N PHE A 57 1.41 15.41 17.09
CA PHE A 57 2.75 15.82 17.55
C PHE A 57 2.99 17.33 17.51
N LEU A 58 2.31 18.07 16.64
CA LEU A 58 2.40 19.54 16.64
C LEU A 58 1.42 20.20 17.62
N GLY A 59 0.49 19.43 18.22
CA GLY A 59 -0.47 19.90 19.19
C GLY A 59 -1.54 20.85 18.64
N ARG A 60 -1.74 20.88 17.30
CA ARG A 60 -2.70 21.77 16.64
C ARG A 60 -3.18 21.20 15.31
N GLU A 61 -4.31 21.68 14.84
CA GLU A 61 -4.76 21.38 13.47
C GLU A 61 -3.83 22.02 12.43
N VAL A 62 -3.57 21.27 11.37
CA VAL A 62 -2.79 21.71 10.20
C VAL A 62 -3.63 21.44 8.96
N THR A 63 -3.87 22.45 8.14
CA THR A 63 -4.76 22.38 6.97
C THR A 63 -4.24 23.24 5.81
N GLY A 64 -4.80 23.06 4.62
CA GLY A 64 -4.51 23.87 3.45
C GLY A 64 -3.03 23.83 3.02
N GLU A 65 -2.50 24.97 2.62
CA GLU A 65 -1.12 25.08 2.11
C GLU A 65 -0.07 24.67 3.14
N GLU A 66 -0.33 24.94 4.42
CA GLU A 66 0.60 24.53 5.49
C GLU A 66 0.69 23.01 5.60
N PHE A 67 -0.46 22.30 5.55
CA PHE A 67 -0.45 20.83 5.54
C PHE A 67 0.34 20.29 4.35
N SER A 68 0.09 20.81 3.17
CA SER A 68 0.79 20.40 1.95
C SER A 68 2.31 20.64 2.04
N ALA A 69 2.73 21.78 2.62
CA ALA A 69 4.15 22.09 2.80
C ALA A 69 4.83 21.12 3.78
N LEU A 70 4.20 20.83 4.93
CA LEU A 70 4.74 19.89 5.93
C LEU A 70 4.78 18.45 5.39
N GLU A 71 3.72 18.04 4.68
CA GLU A 71 3.67 16.73 4.05
C GLU A 71 4.75 16.57 2.99
N ASN A 72 4.93 17.56 2.11
CA ASN A 72 5.98 17.56 1.10
C ASN A 72 7.39 17.49 1.71
N GLU A 73 7.63 18.23 2.80
CA GLU A 73 8.91 18.18 3.52
C GLU A 73 9.16 16.79 4.10
N LYS A 74 8.17 16.22 4.80
CA LYS A 74 8.30 14.89 5.41
C LYS A 74 8.48 13.80 4.35
N GLU A 75 7.70 13.84 3.28
CA GLU A 75 7.80 12.86 2.21
C GLU A 75 9.09 13.03 1.39
N GLY A 76 9.62 14.25 1.27
CA GLY A 76 10.95 14.50 0.75
C GLY A 76 12.04 13.80 1.56
N LEU A 77 12.00 13.95 2.88
CA LEU A 77 12.91 13.26 3.81
C LEU A 77 12.80 11.73 3.69
N PHE A 78 11.58 11.21 3.59
CA PHE A 78 11.38 9.77 3.37
C PHE A 78 12.07 9.31 2.08
N ARG A 79 11.87 10.01 0.97
CA ARG A 79 12.51 9.66 -0.31
C ARG A 79 14.04 9.71 -0.25
N GLU A 80 14.61 10.73 0.41
CA GLU A 80 16.07 10.83 0.59
C GLU A 80 16.62 9.65 1.40
N ILE A 81 15.95 9.28 2.49
CA ILE A 81 16.36 8.18 3.37
C ILE A 81 16.19 6.82 2.68
N TYR A 82 15.08 6.64 1.96
CA TYR A 82 14.70 5.34 1.42
C TYR A 82 15.33 5.03 0.05
N ALA A 83 15.59 6.04 -0.79
CA ALA A 83 16.10 5.83 -2.16
C ALA A 83 17.31 4.87 -2.25
N PRO A 84 18.34 4.95 -1.37
CA PRO A 84 19.47 4.01 -1.43
C PRO A 84 19.17 2.62 -0.87
N LYS A 85 17.98 2.38 -0.33
CA LYS A 85 17.60 1.17 0.42
C LYS A 85 16.36 0.48 -0.15
N VAL A 86 15.87 0.92 -1.31
CA VAL A 86 14.64 0.39 -1.90
C VAL A 86 14.80 -1.10 -2.21
N ALA A 87 13.93 -1.90 -1.58
CA ALA A 87 13.89 -3.35 -1.77
C ALA A 87 12.45 -3.85 -1.68
N THR A 88 12.14 -4.90 -2.42
CA THR A 88 10.81 -5.53 -2.37
C THR A 88 10.67 -6.44 -1.16
N ILE A 89 9.42 -6.68 -0.75
CA ILE A 89 9.09 -7.86 0.05
C ILE A 89 9.52 -9.10 -0.76
N PRO A 90 10.10 -10.13 -0.09
CA PRO A 90 10.63 -11.30 -0.77
C PRO A 90 9.62 -11.96 -1.72
N GLY A 91 10.09 -12.35 -2.91
CA GLY A 91 9.26 -13.02 -3.92
C GLY A 91 8.37 -12.11 -4.77
N PHE A 92 8.24 -10.81 -4.49
CA PHE A 92 7.33 -9.92 -5.23
C PHE A 92 7.59 -9.86 -6.74
N LEU A 93 8.82 -9.56 -7.16
CA LEU A 93 9.13 -9.39 -8.59
C LEU A 93 8.94 -10.69 -9.40
N PRO A 94 9.41 -11.87 -8.96
CA PRO A 94 9.10 -13.13 -9.61
C PRO A 94 7.60 -13.42 -9.69
N PHE A 95 6.84 -13.16 -8.60
CA PHE A 95 5.40 -13.34 -8.58
C PHE A 95 4.68 -12.40 -9.56
N LEU A 96 5.09 -11.13 -9.63
CA LEU A 96 4.54 -10.19 -10.60
C LEU A 96 4.77 -10.66 -12.04
N GLU A 97 5.94 -11.21 -12.36
CA GLU A 97 6.25 -11.78 -13.67
C GLU A 97 5.35 -12.99 -13.99
N GLU A 98 5.15 -13.87 -13.01
CA GLU A 98 4.28 -15.03 -13.14
C GLU A 98 2.82 -14.61 -13.42
N LEU A 99 2.32 -13.60 -12.71
CA LEU A 99 0.97 -13.05 -12.95
C LEU A 99 0.83 -12.52 -14.38
N LYS A 100 1.81 -11.76 -14.88
CA LYS A 100 1.80 -11.21 -16.23
C LYS A 100 1.80 -12.31 -17.28
N THR A 101 2.65 -13.31 -17.14
CA THR A 101 2.73 -14.46 -18.07
C THR A 101 1.48 -15.33 -18.02
N SER A 102 0.79 -15.36 -16.89
CA SER A 102 -0.50 -16.05 -16.71
C SER A 102 -1.71 -15.24 -17.19
N GLY A 103 -1.49 -14.02 -17.72
CA GLY A 103 -2.55 -13.21 -18.34
C GLY A 103 -3.35 -12.33 -17.36
N PHE A 104 -2.92 -12.19 -16.11
CA PHE A 104 -3.53 -11.26 -15.18
C PHE A 104 -3.21 -9.81 -15.56
N ARG A 105 -4.18 -8.93 -15.39
CA ARG A 105 -3.94 -7.49 -15.35
C ARG A 105 -3.42 -7.11 -13.98
N THR A 106 -2.50 -6.17 -13.93
CA THR A 106 -1.85 -5.78 -12.67
C THR A 106 -1.88 -4.28 -12.47
N GLY A 107 -2.14 -3.88 -11.23
CA GLY A 107 -2.16 -2.47 -10.83
C GLY A 107 -1.54 -2.27 -9.46
N VAL A 108 -1.18 -1.02 -9.17
CA VAL A 108 -0.81 -0.56 -7.84
C VAL A 108 -1.77 0.53 -7.39
N ALA A 109 -2.18 0.50 -6.12
CA ALA A 109 -3.13 1.44 -5.54
C ALA A 109 -2.76 1.74 -4.08
N THR A 110 -2.10 2.88 -3.87
CA THR A 110 -1.54 3.27 -2.56
C THR A 110 -2.18 4.56 -2.03
N SER A 111 -2.09 4.75 -0.71
CA SER A 111 -2.38 6.01 -0.02
C SER A 111 -1.17 6.96 0.02
N ALA A 112 -0.01 6.52 -0.45
CA ALA A 112 1.19 7.35 -0.53
C ALA A 112 1.10 8.37 -1.68
N PRO A 113 1.84 9.49 -1.59
CA PRO A 113 1.99 10.43 -2.68
C PRO A 113 2.62 9.79 -3.93
N GLU A 114 2.22 10.28 -5.11
CA GLU A 114 2.70 9.78 -6.41
C GLU A 114 4.23 9.78 -6.51
N ALA A 115 4.89 10.80 -5.96
CA ALA A 115 6.35 10.90 -5.96
C ALA A 115 7.04 9.73 -5.23
N ASN A 116 6.45 9.20 -4.15
CA ASN A 116 6.96 8.02 -3.45
C ASN A 116 6.75 6.75 -4.29
N LEU A 117 5.58 6.61 -4.90
CA LEU A 117 5.25 5.48 -5.76
C LEU A 117 6.18 5.43 -6.98
N LEU A 118 6.42 6.57 -7.63
CA LEU A 118 7.33 6.65 -8.79
C LEU A 118 8.76 6.29 -8.40
N LEU A 119 9.28 6.80 -7.28
CA LEU A 119 10.60 6.42 -6.78
C LEU A 119 10.75 4.90 -6.66
N ILE A 120 9.78 4.24 -6.03
CA ILE A 120 9.82 2.78 -5.81
C ILE A 120 9.73 2.02 -7.13
N MET A 121 8.77 2.38 -7.99
CA MET A 121 8.56 1.71 -9.27
C MET A 121 9.75 1.83 -10.22
N GLU A 122 10.39 2.99 -10.23
CA GLU A 122 11.58 3.24 -11.08
C GLU A 122 12.82 2.54 -10.51
N SER A 123 13.05 2.61 -9.19
CA SER A 123 14.16 1.92 -8.53
C SER A 123 14.12 0.41 -8.73
N LEU A 124 12.94 -0.19 -8.74
CA LEU A 124 12.75 -1.64 -8.88
C LEU A 124 12.44 -2.10 -10.31
N GLY A 125 12.26 -1.17 -11.25
CA GLY A 125 12.10 -1.46 -12.67
C GLY A 125 10.80 -2.17 -13.06
N PHE A 126 9.71 -2.03 -12.28
CA PHE A 126 8.45 -2.74 -12.57
C PHE A 126 7.31 -1.85 -13.10
N LYS A 127 7.54 -0.56 -13.28
CA LYS A 127 6.51 0.41 -13.74
C LYS A 127 5.78 -0.05 -15.01
N SER A 128 6.50 -0.56 -16.01
CA SER A 128 5.94 -1.04 -17.26
C SER A 128 5.04 -2.28 -17.13
N LYS A 129 5.07 -2.94 -15.99
CA LYS A 129 4.22 -4.11 -15.71
C LYS A 129 2.88 -3.73 -15.08
N MET A 130 2.71 -2.48 -14.63
CA MET A 130 1.48 -1.99 -14.03
C MET A 130 0.62 -1.28 -15.09
N GLU A 131 -0.61 -1.75 -15.26
CA GLU A 131 -1.60 -1.20 -16.21
C GLU A 131 -2.52 -0.17 -15.53
N SER A 132 -2.55 -0.16 -14.19
CA SER A 132 -3.17 0.87 -13.36
C SER A 132 -2.20 1.33 -12.28
N ILE A 133 -2.01 2.64 -12.17
CA ILE A 133 -1.11 3.27 -11.20
C ILE A 133 -1.91 4.34 -10.47
N MET A 134 -2.21 4.10 -9.18
CA MET A 134 -3.04 4.96 -8.36
C MET A 134 -2.29 5.38 -7.10
N ALA A 135 -2.17 6.68 -6.90
CA ALA A 135 -1.59 7.32 -5.71
C ALA A 135 -2.65 8.15 -4.97
N SER A 136 -2.29 8.74 -3.86
CA SER A 136 -3.21 9.53 -3.02
C SER A 136 -3.89 10.67 -3.77
N GLU A 137 -3.19 11.30 -4.70
CA GLU A 137 -3.69 12.44 -5.49
C GLU A 137 -4.78 12.07 -6.50
N HIS A 138 -4.93 10.78 -6.81
CA HIS A 138 -5.87 10.29 -7.83
C HIS A 138 -7.27 10.01 -7.29
N VAL A 139 -7.50 10.20 -6.00
CA VAL A 139 -8.78 9.94 -5.32
C VAL A 139 -9.22 11.13 -4.48
N LYS A 140 -10.52 11.26 -4.29
CA LYS A 140 -11.11 12.27 -3.40
C LYS A 140 -11.31 11.73 -1.98
N LYS A 141 -11.53 10.43 -1.88
CA LYS A 141 -11.73 9.73 -0.62
C LYS A 141 -10.67 8.65 -0.46
N HIS A 142 -9.98 8.70 0.67
CA HIS A 142 -8.91 7.76 0.98
C HIS A 142 -9.44 6.51 1.70
N LYS A 143 -8.64 5.44 1.71
CA LYS A 143 -8.93 4.21 2.47
C LYS A 143 -9.37 4.56 3.91
N PRO A 144 -10.45 4.00 4.45
CA PRO A 144 -11.15 2.79 4.01
C PRO A 144 -12.25 2.99 2.96
N ASP A 145 -12.38 4.17 2.32
CA ASP A 145 -13.28 4.33 1.17
C ASP A 145 -12.75 3.48 -0.01
N PRO A 146 -13.62 2.79 -0.76
CA PRO A 146 -13.20 1.89 -1.84
C PRO A 146 -12.74 2.60 -3.12
N GLU A 147 -12.78 3.93 -3.20
CA GLU A 147 -12.58 4.70 -4.43
C GLU A 147 -11.29 4.31 -5.17
N VAL A 148 -10.16 4.16 -4.45
CA VAL A 148 -8.87 3.85 -5.06
C VAL A 148 -8.88 2.49 -5.76
N TYR A 149 -9.50 1.49 -5.16
CA TYR A 149 -9.57 0.14 -5.72
C TYR A 149 -10.60 0.03 -6.85
N LEU A 150 -11.77 0.67 -6.71
CA LEU A 150 -12.78 0.73 -7.77
C LEU A 150 -12.25 1.46 -9.02
N THR A 151 -11.54 2.57 -8.83
CA THR A 151 -10.90 3.30 -9.93
C THR A 151 -9.81 2.44 -10.58
N SER A 152 -8.99 1.75 -9.80
CA SER A 152 -7.96 0.84 -10.32
C SER A 152 -8.59 -0.29 -11.15
N ALA A 153 -9.64 -0.93 -10.66
CA ALA A 153 -10.37 -1.96 -11.41
C ALA A 153 -10.94 -1.44 -12.73
N SER A 154 -11.52 -0.23 -12.71
CA SER A 154 -12.01 0.46 -13.92
C SER A 154 -10.91 0.70 -14.94
N ASN A 155 -9.74 1.20 -14.50
CA ASN A 155 -8.56 1.41 -15.36
C ASN A 155 -8.09 0.09 -15.99
N LEU A 156 -8.14 -1.00 -15.22
CA LEU A 156 -7.80 -2.35 -15.68
C LEU A 156 -8.87 -2.96 -16.59
N GLY A 157 -10.07 -2.39 -16.65
CA GLY A 157 -11.20 -2.94 -17.41
C GLY A 157 -11.63 -4.31 -16.89
N VAL A 158 -11.67 -4.47 -15.55
CA VAL A 158 -12.01 -5.70 -14.85
C VAL A 158 -13.05 -5.39 -13.77
N ASP A 159 -14.11 -6.21 -13.69
CA ASP A 159 -15.12 -6.06 -12.66
C ASP A 159 -14.52 -6.32 -11.26
N PRO A 160 -14.93 -5.59 -10.21
CA PRO A 160 -14.38 -5.72 -8.86
C PRO A 160 -14.40 -7.18 -8.33
N GLU A 161 -15.45 -7.94 -8.60
CA GLU A 161 -15.57 -9.35 -8.20
C GLU A 161 -14.49 -10.28 -8.80
N ASN A 162 -13.85 -9.85 -9.92
CA ASN A 162 -12.75 -10.53 -10.60
C ASN A 162 -11.38 -9.92 -10.28
N CYS A 163 -11.33 -9.04 -9.27
CA CYS A 163 -10.10 -8.43 -8.75
C CYS A 163 -9.72 -9.03 -7.40
N LEU A 164 -8.42 -9.17 -7.19
CA LEU A 164 -7.84 -9.54 -5.90
C LEU A 164 -6.85 -8.45 -5.48
N VAL A 165 -6.91 -8.05 -4.21
CA VAL A 165 -6.04 -7.04 -3.63
C VAL A 165 -5.06 -7.67 -2.64
N PHE A 166 -3.79 -7.27 -2.70
CA PHE A 166 -2.82 -7.51 -1.63
C PHE A 166 -2.72 -6.27 -0.76
N GLU A 167 -2.87 -6.43 0.55
CA GLU A 167 -2.92 -5.35 1.54
C GLU A 167 -2.36 -5.78 2.90
N ASP A 168 -1.78 -4.84 3.65
CA ASP A 168 -1.17 -5.07 4.95
C ASP A 168 -1.85 -4.30 6.09
N SER A 169 -2.79 -3.39 5.77
CA SER A 169 -3.38 -2.45 6.72
C SER A 169 -4.88 -2.66 6.94
N TYR A 170 -5.35 -2.31 8.15
CA TYR A 170 -6.78 -2.35 8.47
C TYR A 170 -7.62 -1.51 7.49
N SER A 171 -7.18 -0.30 7.19
CA SER A 171 -7.92 0.63 6.32
C SER A 171 -7.94 0.14 4.88
N GLY A 172 -6.84 -0.43 4.40
CA GLY A 172 -6.74 -0.91 3.03
C GLY A 172 -7.51 -2.21 2.80
N VAL A 173 -7.42 -3.17 3.72
CA VAL A 173 -8.25 -4.40 3.68
C VAL A 173 -9.73 -4.01 3.70
N SER A 174 -10.13 -3.05 4.56
CA SER A 174 -11.51 -2.56 4.60
C SER A 174 -11.93 -1.92 3.26
N ALA A 175 -11.06 -1.10 2.65
CA ALA A 175 -11.33 -0.49 1.35
C ALA A 175 -11.53 -1.51 0.24
N ALA A 176 -10.67 -2.52 0.16
CA ALA A 176 -10.78 -3.59 -0.83
C ALA A 176 -12.06 -4.42 -0.65
N ARG A 177 -12.42 -4.75 0.59
CA ARG A 177 -13.68 -5.42 0.91
C ARG A 177 -14.90 -4.58 0.58
N ASN A 178 -14.86 -3.28 0.89
CA ASN A 178 -15.93 -2.33 0.53
C ASN A 178 -16.07 -2.18 -0.99
N ALA A 179 -14.98 -2.41 -1.75
CA ALA A 179 -15.02 -2.48 -3.21
C ALA A 179 -15.60 -3.81 -3.75
N GLY A 180 -15.91 -4.79 -2.90
CA GLY A 180 -16.38 -6.11 -3.31
C GLY A 180 -15.28 -7.02 -3.87
N MET A 181 -14.01 -6.73 -3.57
CA MET A 181 -12.86 -7.48 -4.04
C MET A 181 -12.42 -8.54 -3.02
N ARG A 182 -11.72 -9.58 -3.49
CA ARG A 182 -11.01 -10.53 -2.63
C ARG A 182 -9.73 -9.91 -2.12
N VAL A 183 -9.32 -10.32 -0.91
CA VAL A 183 -8.15 -9.73 -0.25
C VAL A 183 -7.21 -10.83 0.24
N VAL A 184 -5.93 -10.66 -0.05
CA VAL A 184 -4.82 -11.36 0.59
C VAL A 184 -4.15 -10.38 1.56
N GLY A 185 -4.17 -10.70 2.84
CA GLY A 185 -3.48 -9.94 3.88
C GLY A 185 -1.98 -10.27 3.89
N VAL A 186 -1.12 -9.27 3.74
CA VAL A 186 0.33 -9.40 3.90
C VAL A 186 0.68 -9.04 5.34
N LEU A 187 1.25 -9.97 6.10
CA LEU A 187 1.51 -9.82 7.54
C LEU A 187 2.84 -9.08 7.81
N SER A 188 3.03 -7.95 7.16
CA SER A 188 4.25 -7.14 7.27
C SER A 188 4.16 -6.03 8.32
N SER A 189 2.94 -5.50 8.53
CA SER A 189 2.68 -4.35 9.41
C SER A 189 1.73 -4.66 10.55
N HIS A 190 0.86 -5.65 10.36
CA HIS A 190 -0.17 -6.08 11.31
C HIS A 190 -0.18 -7.59 11.43
N SER A 191 -0.58 -8.09 12.60
CA SER A 191 -0.89 -9.49 12.80
C SER A 191 -2.21 -9.87 12.11
N ARG A 192 -2.45 -11.16 11.98
CA ARG A 192 -3.67 -11.70 11.38
C ARG A 192 -4.94 -11.23 12.12
N GLU A 193 -4.85 -11.12 13.43
CA GLU A 193 -5.94 -10.76 14.34
C GLU A 193 -6.29 -9.28 14.26
N GLU A 194 -5.33 -8.44 13.87
CA GLU A 194 -5.51 -6.99 13.72
C GLU A 194 -6.12 -6.60 12.38
N LEU A 195 -6.02 -7.46 11.37
CA LEU A 195 -6.60 -7.23 10.05
C LEU A 195 -8.09 -7.63 10.02
N PRO A 196 -8.93 -6.92 9.24
CA PRO A 196 -10.25 -7.43 8.89
C PRO A 196 -10.15 -8.79 8.18
N PRO A 197 -11.22 -9.61 8.15
CA PRO A 197 -11.18 -10.91 7.49
C PRO A 197 -10.66 -10.84 6.05
N CYS A 198 -9.61 -11.61 5.76
CA CYS A 198 -9.02 -11.79 4.43
C CYS A 198 -9.29 -13.19 3.89
N ASN A 199 -9.24 -13.37 2.57
CA ASN A 199 -9.38 -14.67 1.93
C ASN A 199 -8.15 -15.57 2.15
N LEU A 200 -6.99 -14.95 2.31
CA LEU A 200 -5.71 -15.60 2.60
C LEU A 200 -4.82 -14.63 3.38
N HIS A 201 -3.85 -15.14 4.15
CA HIS A 201 -2.77 -14.35 4.75
C HIS A 201 -1.44 -14.95 4.33
N ILE A 202 -0.46 -14.09 4.06
CA ILE A 202 0.91 -14.46 3.69
C ILE A 202 1.92 -13.59 4.44
N ASN A 203 3.12 -14.11 4.68
CA ASN A 203 4.24 -13.32 5.19
C ASN A 203 5.04 -12.69 4.03
N ASP A 204 5.16 -13.41 2.91
CA ASP A 204 5.82 -12.93 1.69
C ASP A 204 5.24 -13.62 0.44
N PHE A 205 5.74 -13.22 -0.73
CA PHE A 205 5.22 -13.68 -2.02
C PHE A 205 5.72 -15.08 -2.44
N HIS A 206 6.61 -15.73 -1.68
CA HIS A 206 6.95 -17.14 -1.93
C HIS A 206 5.81 -18.10 -1.54
N GLU A 207 4.85 -17.64 -0.74
CA GLU A 207 3.69 -18.44 -0.30
C GLU A 207 2.55 -18.50 -1.33
N VAL A 208 2.65 -17.73 -2.42
CA VAL A 208 1.61 -17.63 -3.45
C VAL A 208 2.17 -17.81 -4.85
N ASN A 209 1.29 -18.19 -5.78
CA ASN A 209 1.56 -18.27 -7.21
C ASN A 209 0.29 -17.90 -8.00
N ALA A 210 0.40 -17.73 -9.31
CA ALA A 210 -0.72 -17.34 -10.17
C ALA A 210 -1.87 -18.34 -10.13
N ARG A 211 -1.61 -19.64 -9.97
CA ARG A 211 -2.63 -20.66 -9.84
C ARG A 211 -3.46 -20.48 -8.57
N LYS A 212 -2.83 -20.26 -7.43
CA LYS A 212 -3.51 -20.01 -6.15
C LYS A 212 -4.40 -18.76 -6.21
N ILE A 213 -3.93 -17.70 -6.90
CA ILE A 213 -4.73 -16.49 -7.11
C ILE A 213 -5.97 -16.79 -7.98
N LEU A 214 -5.79 -17.57 -9.04
CA LEU A 214 -6.90 -17.99 -9.90
C LEU A 214 -7.95 -18.78 -9.09
N ASP A 215 -7.52 -19.73 -8.29
CA ASP A 215 -8.41 -20.57 -7.46
C ASP A 215 -9.17 -19.72 -6.44
N LEU A 216 -8.51 -18.74 -5.79
CA LEU A 216 -9.16 -17.77 -4.92
C LEU A 216 -10.22 -16.93 -5.67
N LEU A 217 -9.95 -16.51 -6.91
CA LEU A 217 -10.88 -15.69 -7.70
C LEU A 217 -12.06 -16.50 -8.23
N THR A 218 -11.87 -17.77 -8.53
CA THR A 218 -12.92 -18.62 -9.11
C THR A 218 -13.73 -19.42 -8.08
N GLY A 219 -13.26 -19.44 -6.83
CA GLY A 219 -13.87 -20.25 -5.77
C GLY A 219 -13.64 -21.76 -5.95
N THR A 220 -12.64 -22.13 -6.76
CA THR A 220 -12.20 -23.52 -6.93
C THR A 220 -11.11 -23.80 -5.91
N GLU A 221 -11.49 -24.21 -4.69
CA GLU A 221 -10.52 -24.77 -3.74
C GLU A 221 -9.98 -26.07 -4.33
N THR A 222 -8.68 -26.11 -4.58
CA THR A 222 -7.97 -27.39 -4.80
C THR A 222 -7.82 -28.03 -3.42
N VAL A 223 -8.61 -29.08 -3.15
CA VAL A 223 -8.47 -29.96 -1.99
C VAL A 223 -7.09 -30.58 -1.99
#